data_328ebaa59379dc86089ad2076555b6f1
#
_entry.id   328ebaa59379dc86089ad2076555b6f1
#
_cell.length_a   1.000
_cell.length_b   1.000
_cell.length_c   1.000
_cell.angle_alpha   90.00
_cell.angle_beta   90.00
_cell.angle_gamma   90.00
#
_symmetry.space_group_name_H-M   'P 1'
#
loop_
_entity.id
_entity.type
_entity.pdbx_description
1 polymer ?
#
loop_
_entity_poly.entity_id
_entity_poly.type
_entity_poly.pdbx_seq_one_letter_code
_entity_poly.pdbx_strand_id
1 'polypeptide(L)'
;TISQAGLVGGGTIPRPGEVTLSHRGVLFLDEVVEFSQKVLEVLRQPIEDKIVTISRARGTLTFPANFLLVMAMNPCPCGYYGDSTRPCTCSPGLITRYQGRLSGPMLDRIDLHVDVPRVEYDKLMGIERGESSASIRARIERARARQETRFAGREGLFANADMGVSEIQEFCPLTAEARQLLDISVRRMQL
;
A
#
# COMPACT_ATOMS: atom_id res chain seq x y z
N THR A 1 -7.59 7.33 17.20
CA THR A 1 -7.15 7.67 15.83
C THR A 1 -5.98 8.64 15.90
N ILE A 2 -4.95 8.43 15.07
CA ILE A 2 -3.79 9.31 14.98
C ILE A 2 -4.18 10.65 14.33
N SER A 3 -3.58 11.76 14.78
CA SER A 3 -3.75 13.06 14.13
C SER A 3 -2.87 13.17 12.86
N GLN A 4 -3.19 14.12 11.97
CA GLN A 4 -2.36 14.43 10.82
C GLN A 4 -0.90 14.71 11.21
N ALA A 5 -0.70 15.52 12.28
CA ALA A 5 0.64 15.82 12.78
C ALA A 5 1.37 14.60 13.37
N GLY A 6 0.65 13.67 13.96
CA GLY A 6 1.22 12.39 14.41
C GLY A 6 1.66 11.52 13.22
N LEU A 7 0.85 11.48 12.16
CA LEU A 7 1.11 10.63 11.01
C LEU A 7 2.28 11.16 10.15
N VAL A 8 2.23 12.40 9.69
CA VAL A 8 3.25 12.97 8.78
C VAL A 8 4.28 13.84 9.48
N GLY A 9 4.06 14.17 10.74
CA GLY A 9 4.91 15.08 11.48
C GLY A 9 4.37 16.50 11.53
N GLY A 10 4.96 17.32 12.38
CA GLY A 10 4.50 18.68 12.61
C GLY A 10 4.95 19.24 13.96
N GLY A 11 4.14 20.18 14.48
CA GLY A 11 4.44 20.90 15.72
C GLY A 11 5.06 22.26 15.49
N THR A 12 5.25 23.03 16.58
CA THR A 12 5.92 24.34 16.56
C THR A 12 7.39 24.20 16.14
N ILE A 13 8.03 23.13 16.62
CA ILE A 13 9.33 22.64 16.16
C ILE A 13 9.01 21.40 15.33
N PRO A 14 9.30 21.39 14.01
CA PRO A 14 8.99 20.24 13.16
C PRO A 14 9.63 18.96 13.69
N ARG A 15 8.80 17.95 13.91
CA ARG A 15 9.22 16.61 14.32
C ARG A 15 8.73 15.60 13.30
N PRO A 16 9.50 14.50 13.03
CA PRO A 16 9.04 13.43 12.18
C PRO A 16 7.80 12.75 12.75
N GLY A 17 6.88 12.32 11.85
CA GLY A 17 5.73 11.49 12.19
C GLY A 17 5.96 10.01 11.86
N GLU A 18 4.93 9.18 12.06
CA GLU A 18 4.98 7.72 11.84
C GLU A 18 5.41 7.35 10.42
N VAL A 19 5.04 8.13 9.43
CA VAL A 19 5.46 7.96 8.02
C VAL A 19 6.99 8.00 7.89
N THR A 20 7.64 8.97 8.53
CA THR A 20 9.11 9.07 8.53
C THR A 20 9.75 7.96 9.37
N LEU A 21 9.17 7.63 10.52
CA LEU A 21 9.66 6.55 11.38
C LEU A 21 9.57 5.18 10.69
N SER A 22 8.64 5.02 9.76
CA SER A 22 8.49 3.82 8.93
C SER A 22 9.43 3.77 7.72
N HIS A 23 10.32 4.76 7.55
CA HIS A 23 11.25 4.78 6.41
C HIS A 23 12.08 3.50 6.33
N ARG A 24 12.11 2.88 5.13
CA ARG A 24 12.72 1.56 4.86
C ARG A 24 12.09 0.39 5.65
N GLY A 25 10.90 0.61 6.22
CA GLY A 25 10.11 -0.37 6.93
C GLY A 25 8.70 -0.50 6.38
N VAL A 26 7.76 -0.81 7.26
CA VAL A 26 6.34 -1.00 6.94
C VAL A 26 5.50 -0.04 7.80
N LEU A 27 4.63 0.72 7.14
CA LEU A 27 3.55 1.44 7.81
C LEU A 27 2.27 0.61 7.69
N PHE A 28 1.80 0.07 8.81
CA PHE A 28 0.55 -0.67 8.87
C PHE A 28 -0.57 0.20 9.44
N LEU A 29 -1.64 0.39 8.69
CA LEU A 29 -2.84 1.11 9.11
C LEU A 29 -4.00 0.13 9.19
N ASP A 30 -4.38 -0.22 10.41
CA ASP A 30 -5.56 -1.05 10.66
C ASP A 30 -6.82 -0.18 10.72
N GLU A 31 -7.96 -0.76 10.35
CA GLU A 31 -9.25 -0.07 10.31
C GLU A 31 -9.17 1.27 9.56
N VAL A 32 -8.49 1.26 8.41
CA VAL A 32 -8.13 2.49 7.68
C VAL A 32 -9.32 3.40 7.37
N VAL A 33 -10.52 2.85 7.21
CA VAL A 33 -11.76 3.60 6.97
C VAL A 33 -12.24 4.42 8.19
N GLU A 34 -11.70 4.18 9.38
CA GLU A 34 -12.00 4.96 10.58
C GLU A 34 -11.13 6.21 10.72
N PHE A 35 -10.11 6.34 9.89
CA PHE A 35 -9.33 7.57 9.79
C PHE A 35 -10.15 8.65 9.07
N SER A 36 -9.95 9.91 9.45
CA SER A 36 -10.57 11.00 8.68
C SER A 36 -9.95 11.08 7.30
N GLN A 37 -10.76 11.42 6.30
CA GLN A 37 -10.31 11.59 4.92
C GLN A 37 -9.11 12.55 4.81
N LYS A 38 -9.10 13.64 5.61
CA LYS A 38 -7.97 14.59 5.66
C LYS A 38 -6.66 13.92 6.11
N VAL A 39 -6.72 12.95 7.02
CA VAL A 39 -5.54 12.22 7.49
C VAL A 39 -5.03 11.24 6.42
N LEU A 40 -5.93 10.61 5.69
CA LEU A 40 -5.54 9.71 4.60
C LEU A 40 -4.96 10.46 3.38
N GLU A 41 -5.55 11.60 3.04
CA GLU A 41 -5.08 12.41 1.89
C GLU A 41 -3.64 12.92 2.05
N VAL A 42 -3.16 13.15 3.28
CA VAL A 42 -1.77 13.58 3.48
C VAL A 42 -0.74 12.47 3.23
N LEU A 43 -1.16 11.20 3.14
CA LEU A 43 -0.29 10.10 2.75
C LEU A 43 0.05 10.09 1.25
N ARG A 44 -0.73 10.78 0.42
CA ARG A 44 -0.53 10.78 -1.03
C ARG A 44 0.87 11.24 -1.42
N GLN A 45 1.30 12.38 -0.88
CA GLN A 45 2.63 12.90 -1.17
C GLN A 45 3.76 11.94 -0.76
N PRO A 46 3.85 11.45 0.48
CA PRO A 46 4.93 10.54 0.86
C PRO A 46 4.90 9.19 0.11
N ILE A 47 3.75 8.71 -0.34
CA ILE A 47 3.68 7.51 -1.17
C ILE A 47 4.32 7.75 -2.55
N GLU A 48 4.07 8.91 -3.16
CA GLU A 48 4.60 9.26 -4.48
C GLU A 48 6.06 9.74 -4.43
N ASP A 49 6.32 10.74 -3.59
CA ASP A 49 7.59 11.45 -3.57
C ASP A 49 8.64 10.77 -2.68
N LYS A 50 8.23 9.79 -1.84
CA LYS A 50 9.08 9.11 -0.86
C LYS A 50 9.73 10.06 0.17
N ILE A 51 9.14 11.25 0.34
CA ILE A 51 9.55 12.28 1.30
C ILE A 51 8.32 12.93 1.95
N VAL A 52 8.53 13.53 3.12
CA VAL A 52 7.57 14.44 3.78
C VAL A 52 8.22 15.80 3.95
N THR A 53 7.56 16.85 3.48
CA THR A 53 8.01 18.23 3.65
C THR A 53 7.11 18.96 4.63
N ILE A 54 7.68 19.47 5.72
CA ILE A 54 6.98 20.24 6.75
C ILE A 54 7.46 21.69 6.68
N SER A 55 6.58 22.59 6.23
CA SER A 55 6.83 24.03 6.18
C SER A 55 6.22 24.73 7.39
N ARG A 56 7.00 25.58 8.04
CA ARG A 56 6.59 26.43 9.18
C ARG A 56 7.22 27.82 9.05
N ALA A 57 6.75 28.76 9.83
CA ALA A 57 7.29 30.13 9.82
C ALA A 57 8.81 30.22 10.04
N ARG A 58 9.40 29.24 10.74
CA ARG A 58 10.83 29.17 11.03
C ARG A 58 11.66 28.40 9.99
N GLY A 59 11.03 27.88 8.94
CA GLY A 59 11.72 27.14 7.87
C GLY A 59 10.97 25.91 7.40
N THR A 60 11.56 25.27 6.41
CA THR A 60 11.06 24.04 5.81
C THR A 60 12.04 22.91 6.08
N LEU A 61 11.53 21.78 6.57
CA LEU A 61 12.29 20.56 6.79
C LEU A 61 11.71 19.43 5.95
N THR A 62 12.59 18.65 5.30
CA THR A 62 12.21 17.48 4.52
C THR A 62 12.76 16.23 5.19
N PHE A 63 11.89 15.24 5.38
CA PHE A 63 12.21 13.95 5.97
C PHE A 63 12.02 12.83 4.96
N PRO A 64 12.85 11.78 4.97
CA PRO A 64 12.65 10.63 4.12
C PRO A 64 11.42 9.82 4.54
N ALA A 65 10.69 9.25 3.55
CA ALA A 65 9.42 8.55 3.75
C ALA A 65 9.22 7.40 2.75
N ASN A 66 10.27 6.67 2.41
CA ASN A 66 10.16 5.48 1.55
C ASN A 66 9.83 4.26 2.41
N PHE A 67 8.58 3.83 2.41
CA PHE A 67 8.04 2.75 3.24
C PHE A 67 7.09 1.86 2.42
N LEU A 68 6.86 0.64 2.89
CA LEU A 68 5.78 -0.21 2.39
C LEU A 68 4.49 0.15 3.15
N LEU A 69 3.47 0.60 2.43
CA LEU A 69 2.15 0.84 3.03
C LEU A 69 1.31 -0.43 3.01
N VAL A 70 0.81 -0.82 4.17
CA VAL A 70 -0.17 -1.89 4.33
C VAL A 70 -1.40 -1.33 5.02
N MET A 71 -2.56 -1.49 4.42
CA MET A 71 -3.83 -1.04 4.98
C MET A 71 -4.77 -2.22 5.15
N ALA A 72 -5.48 -2.26 6.28
CA ALA A 72 -6.53 -3.24 6.52
C ALA A 72 -7.87 -2.54 6.75
N MET A 73 -8.95 -3.14 6.24
CA MET A 73 -10.31 -2.66 6.46
C MET A 73 -11.32 -3.80 6.42
N ASN A 74 -12.43 -3.61 7.10
CA ASN A 74 -13.57 -4.48 6.96
C ASN A 74 -14.33 -4.17 5.65
N PRO A 75 -15.07 -5.12 5.07
CA PRO A 75 -15.83 -4.89 3.84
C PRO A 75 -17.05 -3.97 4.04
N CYS A 76 -17.52 -3.83 5.29
CA CYS A 76 -18.65 -2.96 5.70
C CYS A 76 -18.63 -2.73 7.21
N PRO A 77 -19.45 -1.81 7.77
CA PRO A 77 -19.47 -1.55 9.22
C PRO A 77 -19.79 -2.75 10.10
N CYS A 78 -20.60 -3.71 9.64
CA CYS A 78 -20.88 -4.94 10.42
C CYS A 78 -19.84 -6.05 10.16
N GLY A 79 -18.96 -5.92 9.16
CA GLY A 79 -17.89 -6.88 8.84
C GLY A 79 -18.33 -8.08 7.98
N TYR A 80 -19.62 -8.22 7.65
CA TYR A 80 -20.17 -9.45 7.02
C TYR A 80 -20.58 -9.29 5.55
N TYR A 81 -20.26 -8.20 4.90
CA TYR A 81 -20.53 -8.05 3.47
C TYR A 81 -19.67 -9.00 2.66
N GLY A 82 -20.30 -9.90 1.91
CA GLY A 82 -19.62 -10.98 1.17
C GLY A 82 -19.33 -12.26 1.97
N ASP A 83 -19.68 -12.29 3.27
CA ASP A 83 -19.54 -13.52 4.09
C ASP A 83 -20.57 -14.58 3.67
N SER A 84 -20.11 -15.82 3.45
CA SER A 84 -20.94 -16.95 3.03
C SER A 84 -21.76 -17.56 4.15
N THR A 85 -21.40 -17.31 5.41
CA THR A 85 -21.98 -17.96 6.59
C THR A 85 -22.89 -17.05 7.39
N ARG A 86 -22.66 -15.73 7.34
CA ARG A 86 -23.44 -14.75 8.08
C ARG A 86 -23.90 -13.60 7.17
N PRO A 87 -25.24 -13.35 7.12
CA PRO A 87 -25.77 -12.28 6.28
C PRO A 87 -25.34 -10.90 6.79
N CYS A 88 -24.97 -10.03 5.86
CA CYS A 88 -24.72 -8.62 6.14
C CYS A 88 -26.02 -7.91 6.52
N THR A 89 -25.99 -7.10 7.57
CA THR A 89 -27.15 -6.32 8.05
C THR A 89 -27.10 -4.85 7.59
N CYS A 90 -26.05 -4.43 6.88
CA CYS A 90 -25.90 -3.07 6.40
C CYS A 90 -26.76 -2.82 5.16
N SER A 91 -27.38 -1.65 5.07
CA SER A 91 -28.04 -1.21 3.84
C SER A 91 -27.00 -0.94 2.73
N PRO A 92 -27.36 -1.10 1.43
CA PRO A 92 -26.45 -0.82 0.32
C PRO A 92 -25.83 0.58 0.38
N GLY A 93 -26.60 1.60 0.71
CA GLY A 93 -26.12 2.98 0.84
C GLY A 93 -25.11 3.16 2.00
N LEU A 94 -25.23 2.39 3.08
CA LEU A 94 -24.27 2.40 4.19
C LEU A 94 -22.95 1.75 3.77
N ILE A 95 -23.00 0.64 3.03
CA ILE A 95 -21.83 -0.04 2.49
C ILE A 95 -21.06 0.90 1.54
N THR A 96 -21.75 1.48 0.56
CA THR A 96 -21.14 2.42 -0.40
C THR A 96 -20.49 3.61 0.30
N ARG A 97 -21.16 4.20 1.30
CA ARG A 97 -20.62 5.31 2.08
C ARG A 97 -19.39 4.90 2.90
N TYR A 98 -19.40 3.70 3.46
CA TYR A 98 -18.28 3.18 4.24
C TYR A 98 -17.04 2.95 3.36
N GLN A 99 -17.22 2.24 2.25
CA GLN A 99 -16.11 1.98 1.30
C GLN A 99 -15.62 3.27 0.62
N GLY A 100 -16.51 4.21 0.32
CA GLY A 100 -16.17 5.51 -0.27
C GLY A 100 -15.41 6.47 0.66
N ARG A 101 -15.11 6.10 1.91
CA ARG A 101 -14.19 6.86 2.77
C ARG A 101 -12.75 6.81 2.26
N LEU A 102 -12.35 5.73 1.57
CA LEU A 102 -11.13 5.69 0.79
C LEU A 102 -11.41 6.33 -0.57
N SER A 103 -10.72 7.42 -0.88
CA SER A 103 -10.90 8.10 -2.16
C SER A 103 -10.35 7.25 -3.32
N GLY A 104 -10.94 7.35 -4.52
CA GLY A 104 -10.44 6.73 -5.72
C GLY A 104 -8.93 7.01 -5.91
N PRO A 105 -8.49 8.28 -5.89
CA PRO A 105 -7.07 8.61 -6.01
C PRO A 105 -6.15 7.99 -4.96
N MET A 106 -6.65 7.64 -3.77
CA MET A 106 -5.87 6.91 -2.78
C MET A 106 -5.79 5.42 -3.13
N LEU A 107 -6.88 4.83 -3.59
CA LEU A 107 -6.94 3.42 -4.03
C LEU A 107 -6.05 3.18 -5.26
N ASP A 108 -5.98 4.12 -6.20
CA ASP A 108 -5.14 4.04 -7.40
C ASP A 108 -3.63 3.95 -7.07
N ARG A 109 -3.23 4.30 -5.84
CA ARG A 109 -1.85 4.21 -5.35
C ARG A 109 -1.55 2.91 -4.62
N ILE A 110 -2.54 2.06 -4.48
CA ILE A 110 -2.38 0.75 -3.84
C ILE A 110 -2.25 -0.31 -4.92
N ASP A 111 -1.06 -0.86 -5.08
CA ASP A 111 -0.73 -1.79 -6.17
C ASP A 111 -1.42 -3.16 -6.03
N LEU A 112 -1.71 -3.59 -4.79
CA LEU A 112 -2.26 -4.91 -4.51
C LEU A 112 -3.49 -4.82 -3.61
N HIS A 113 -4.62 -5.33 -4.09
CA HIS A 113 -5.85 -5.49 -3.33
C HIS A 113 -6.06 -6.97 -3.06
N VAL A 114 -6.18 -7.33 -1.78
CA VAL A 114 -6.30 -8.74 -1.36
C VAL A 114 -7.56 -8.91 -0.51
N ASP A 115 -8.47 -9.76 -0.99
CA ASP A 115 -9.60 -10.20 -0.19
C ASP A 115 -9.16 -11.30 0.78
N VAL A 116 -9.41 -11.08 2.08
CA VAL A 116 -9.10 -12.06 3.12
C VAL A 116 -10.42 -12.70 3.58
N PRO A 117 -10.76 -13.88 3.06
CA PRO A 117 -11.99 -14.55 3.43
C PRO A 117 -11.92 -15.07 4.87
N ARG A 118 -13.08 -15.30 5.47
CA ARG A 118 -13.18 -15.93 6.77
C ARG A 118 -12.58 -17.34 6.71
N VAL A 119 -11.78 -17.68 7.72
CA VAL A 119 -11.24 -19.04 7.87
C VAL A 119 -12.29 -19.91 8.52
N GLU A 120 -12.59 -21.05 7.89
CA GLU A 120 -13.49 -22.06 8.44
C GLU A 120 -12.93 -22.66 9.73
N TYR A 121 -13.83 -22.97 10.68
CA TYR A 121 -13.46 -23.50 11.99
C TYR A 121 -12.56 -24.75 11.89
N ASP A 122 -12.91 -25.68 11.00
CA ASP A 122 -12.17 -26.92 10.80
C ASP A 122 -10.70 -26.68 10.35
N LYS A 123 -10.48 -25.63 9.54
CA LYS A 123 -9.13 -25.20 9.14
C LYS A 123 -8.35 -24.55 10.28
N LEU A 124 -9.05 -23.86 11.20
CA LEU A 124 -8.42 -23.28 12.41
C LEU A 124 -8.01 -24.35 13.41
N MET A 125 -8.79 -25.43 13.53
CA MET A 125 -8.50 -26.57 14.42
C MET A 125 -7.62 -27.62 13.76
N GLY A 126 -7.39 -27.52 12.45
CA GLY A 126 -6.53 -28.42 11.69
C GLY A 126 -5.06 -28.32 12.11
N ILE A 127 -4.36 -29.45 12.05
CA ILE A 127 -2.92 -29.55 12.37
C ILE A 127 -2.07 -28.96 11.23
N GLU A 128 -2.64 -28.71 10.06
CA GLU A 128 -1.93 -28.16 8.91
C GLU A 128 -1.51 -26.71 9.21
N ARG A 129 -0.25 -26.55 9.49
CA ARG A 129 0.39 -25.25 9.62
C ARG A 129 0.65 -24.69 8.23
N GLY A 130 0.29 -23.44 8.00
CA GLY A 130 0.68 -22.71 6.80
C GLY A 130 2.22 -22.61 6.65
N GLU A 131 2.67 -22.04 5.54
CA GLU A 131 4.10 -21.82 5.30
C GLU A 131 4.74 -21.01 6.44
N SER A 132 5.91 -21.45 6.90
CA SER A 132 6.61 -20.78 8.00
C SER A 132 7.17 -19.41 7.57
N SER A 133 7.24 -18.44 8.49
CA SER A 133 7.88 -17.14 8.23
C SER A 133 9.33 -17.28 7.79
N ALA A 134 10.06 -18.32 8.23
CA ALA A 134 11.42 -18.58 7.79
C ALA A 134 11.49 -18.95 6.30
N SER A 135 10.58 -19.81 5.82
CA SER A 135 10.47 -20.18 4.41
C SER A 135 10.11 -18.98 3.53
N ILE A 136 9.12 -18.19 3.98
CA ILE A 136 8.71 -16.95 3.29
C ILE A 136 9.89 -15.97 3.20
N ARG A 137 10.61 -15.76 4.31
CA ARG A 137 11.78 -14.89 4.37
C ARG A 137 12.85 -15.32 3.37
N ALA A 138 13.22 -16.60 3.35
CA ALA A 138 14.22 -17.11 2.42
C ALA A 138 13.83 -16.88 0.94
N ARG A 139 12.53 -16.97 0.62
CA ARG A 139 12.01 -16.67 -0.72
C ARG A 139 12.12 -15.18 -1.06
N ILE A 140 11.79 -14.30 -0.09
CA ILE A 140 11.90 -12.85 -0.24
C ILE A 140 13.38 -12.43 -0.41
N GLU A 141 14.28 -12.96 0.41
CA GLU A 141 15.72 -12.66 0.33
C GLU A 141 16.31 -13.05 -1.03
N ARG A 142 15.92 -14.21 -1.59
CA ARG A 142 16.32 -14.57 -2.96
C ARG A 142 15.80 -13.61 -4.02
N ALA A 143 14.56 -13.14 -3.88
CA ALA A 143 13.99 -12.15 -4.80
C ALA A 143 14.70 -10.80 -4.68
N ARG A 144 15.04 -10.38 -3.47
CA ARG A 144 15.80 -9.16 -3.21
C ARG A 144 17.21 -9.22 -3.79
N ALA A 145 17.93 -10.30 -3.57
CA ALA A 145 19.28 -10.51 -4.13
C ALA A 145 19.30 -10.38 -5.66
N ARG A 146 18.26 -10.89 -6.35
CA ARG A 146 18.12 -10.71 -7.81
C ARG A 146 17.94 -9.24 -8.21
N GLN A 147 17.18 -8.48 -7.42
CA GLN A 147 16.97 -7.04 -7.68
C GLN A 147 18.26 -6.25 -7.42
N GLU A 148 18.97 -6.55 -6.33
CA GLU A 148 20.26 -5.95 -6.03
C GLU A 148 21.29 -6.20 -7.15
N THR A 149 21.33 -7.43 -7.68
CA THR A 149 22.20 -7.76 -8.83
C THR A 149 21.77 -6.98 -10.08
N ARG A 150 20.47 -6.85 -10.33
CA ARG A 150 19.92 -6.10 -11.48
C ARG A 150 20.33 -4.63 -11.45
N PHE A 151 20.29 -4.02 -10.29
CA PHE A 151 20.53 -2.58 -10.11
C PHE A 151 21.93 -2.26 -9.60
N ALA A 152 22.85 -3.23 -9.62
CA ALA A 152 24.23 -3.02 -9.20
C ALA A 152 24.86 -1.83 -9.95
N GLY A 153 25.40 -0.86 -9.21
CA GLY A 153 26.00 0.35 -9.77
C GLY A 153 25.02 1.45 -10.19
N ARG A 154 23.71 1.29 -9.93
CA ARG A 154 22.70 2.32 -10.19
C ARG A 154 22.31 3.04 -8.90
N GLU A 155 22.55 4.33 -8.86
CA GLU A 155 22.24 5.16 -7.69
C GLU A 155 20.73 5.32 -7.53
N GLY A 156 20.23 5.14 -6.31
CA GLY A 156 18.83 5.31 -5.98
C GLY A 156 17.91 4.14 -6.31
N LEU A 157 18.37 3.11 -7.04
CA LEU A 157 17.59 1.92 -7.41
C LEU A 157 17.93 0.74 -6.49
N PHE A 158 16.97 0.33 -5.66
CA PHE A 158 17.13 -0.78 -4.71
C PHE A 158 16.15 -1.93 -4.96
N ALA A 159 15.04 -1.62 -5.63
CA ALA A 159 13.97 -2.57 -5.91
C ALA A 159 13.28 -2.24 -7.25
N ASN A 160 12.51 -3.19 -7.79
CA ASN A 160 11.74 -2.96 -9.00
C ASN A 160 10.76 -1.78 -8.87
N ALA A 161 10.25 -1.52 -7.67
CA ALA A 161 9.37 -0.39 -7.37
C ALA A 161 10.08 0.99 -7.45
N ASP A 162 11.40 1.01 -7.55
CA ASP A 162 12.17 2.25 -7.72
C ASP A 162 12.43 2.59 -9.20
N MET A 163 12.06 1.70 -10.14
CA MET A 163 12.26 1.91 -11.57
C MET A 163 11.41 3.07 -12.08
N GLY A 164 12.03 3.99 -12.80
CA GLY A 164 11.36 4.98 -13.63
C GLY A 164 11.07 4.44 -15.04
N VAL A 165 10.59 5.32 -15.91
CA VAL A 165 10.19 4.94 -17.29
C VAL A 165 11.38 4.37 -18.07
N SER A 166 12.57 4.94 -17.92
CA SER A 166 13.80 4.46 -18.60
C SER A 166 14.19 3.05 -18.21
N GLU A 167 14.13 2.76 -16.90
CA GLU A 167 14.47 1.44 -16.37
C GLU A 167 13.41 0.40 -16.76
N ILE A 168 12.13 0.78 -16.77
CA ILE A 168 11.06 -0.11 -17.24
C ILE A 168 11.27 -0.48 -18.71
N GLN A 169 11.64 0.47 -19.56
CA GLN A 169 11.94 0.19 -20.97
C GLN A 169 13.15 -0.74 -21.13
N GLU A 170 14.17 -0.56 -20.31
CA GLU A 170 15.40 -1.37 -20.35
C GLU A 170 15.19 -2.78 -19.79
N PHE A 171 14.59 -2.90 -18.61
CA PHE A 171 14.50 -4.18 -17.87
C PHE A 171 13.21 -4.95 -18.09
N CYS A 172 12.19 -4.34 -18.71
CA CYS A 172 10.89 -4.96 -18.96
C CYS A 172 10.54 -4.96 -20.47
N PRO A 173 11.38 -5.49 -21.37
CA PRO A 173 11.06 -5.53 -22.79
C PRO A 173 9.83 -6.42 -23.03
N LEU A 174 8.85 -5.89 -23.74
CA LEU A 174 7.64 -6.63 -24.09
C LEU A 174 7.83 -7.39 -25.41
N THR A 175 7.37 -8.65 -25.47
CA THR A 175 7.20 -9.34 -26.75
C THR A 175 6.12 -8.65 -27.58
N ALA A 176 6.07 -8.95 -28.89
CA ALA A 176 5.05 -8.37 -29.77
C ALA A 176 3.63 -8.71 -29.28
N GLU A 177 3.43 -9.96 -28.87
CA GLU A 177 2.15 -10.47 -28.35
C GLU A 177 1.76 -9.76 -27.04
N ALA A 178 2.71 -9.62 -26.12
CA ALA A 178 2.47 -8.92 -24.85
C ALA A 178 2.11 -7.45 -25.05
N ARG A 179 2.78 -6.78 -26.00
CA ARG A 179 2.47 -5.38 -26.38
C ARG A 179 1.06 -5.27 -26.98
N GLN A 180 0.67 -6.19 -27.86
CA GLN A 180 -0.66 -6.21 -28.44
C GLN A 180 -1.74 -6.43 -27.38
N LEU A 181 -1.52 -7.36 -26.45
CA LEU A 181 -2.43 -7.62 -25.34
C LEU A 181 -2.59 -6.40 -24.44
N LEU A 182 -1.48 -5.72 -24.13
CA LEU A 182 -1.48 -4.50 -23.32
C LEU A 182 -2.27 -3.39 -24.01
N ASP A 183 -2.04 -3.13 -25.31
CA ASP A 183 -2.77 -2.11 -26.09
C ASP A 183 -4.28 -2.37 -26.09
N ILE A 184 -4.70 -3.62 -26.29
CA ILE A 184 -6.12 -4.00 -26.22
C ILE A 184 -6.68 -3.74 -24.84
N SER A 185 -5.94 -4.09 -23.78
CA SER A 185 -6.38 -3.94 -22.39
C SER A 185 -6.52 -2.47 -22.02
N VAL A 186 -5.54 -1.63 -22.34
CA VAL A 186 -5.57 -0.18 -22.07
C VAL A 186 -6.78 0.47 -22.76
N ARG A 187 -7.01 0.16 -24.05
CA ARG A 187 -8.16 0.69 -24.79
C ARG A 187 -9.49 0.23 -24.22
N ARG A 188 -9.58 -1.05 -23.79
CA ARG A 188 -10.82 -1.64 -23.25
C ARG A 188 -11.17 -1.04 -21.87
N MET A 189 -10.16 -0.78 -21.05
CA MET A 189 -10.32 -0.24 -19.71
C MET A 189 -10.33 1.29 -19.68
N GLN A 190 -10.09 1.96 -20.81
CA GLN A 190 -10.02 3.43 -20.94
C GLN A 190 -8.98 4.07 -19.99
N LEU A 191 -7.83 3.41 -19.83
CA LEU A 191 -6.70 3.87 -19.03
C LEU A 191 -5.84 4.87 -19.81
#